data_e4a701ae180d0c44408b7103d019fbe2
#
_entry.id   e4a701ae180d0c44408b7103d019fbe2
#
_cell.length_a   1.000
_cell.length_b   1.000
_cell.length_c   1.000
_cell.angle_alpha   90.00
_cell.angle_beta   90.00
_cell.angle_gamma   90.00
#
_symmetry.space_group_name_H-M   'P 1'
#
loop_
_entity.id
_entity.type
_entity.pdbx_description
1 polymer ?
#
loop_
_entity_poly.entity_id
_entity_poly.type
_entity_poly.pdbx_seq_one_letter_code
_entity_poly.pdbx_strand_id
1 'polypeptide(L)'
;LLCCYRYIENETRQNGMVNHPAEYLWSIYRVNAQSERLHIVTPHAQYLALGGQGGQGGQPADAYRELLKNDLKSELVDQIRDATNGSNVFGGSKFAVHVEAMIGRRVQRGSPGRPKKSTI
;
A
#
# COMPACT_ATOMS: atom_id res chain seq x y z
N LEU A 1 0.02 1.38 -4.90
CA LEU A 1 1.26 1.66 -4.18
C LEU A 1 1.06 2.62 -3.00
N LEU A 2 0.54 3.81 -3.23
CA LEU A 2 0.37 4.84 -2.20
C LEU A 2 -0.58 4.40 -1.08
N CYS A 3 -1.60 3.62 -1.38
CA CYS A 3 -2.47 3.00 -0.37
C CYS A 3 -1.67 2.06 0.55
N CYS A 4 -0.76 1.28 -0.01
CA CYS A 4 0.10 0.38 0.77
C CYS A 4 1.06 1.16 1.66
N TYR A 5 1.64 2.25 1.18
CA TYR A 5 2.46 3.14 1.99
C TYR A 5 1.68 3.70 3.18
N ARG A 6 0.49 4.21 2.93
CA ARG A 6 -0.40 4.74 3.98
C ARG A 6 -0.77 3.67 5.00
N TYR A 7 -1.08 2.47 4.55
CA TYR A 7 -1.39 1.33 5.41
C TYR A 7 -0.20 1.01 6.33
N ILE A 8 0.98 0.79 5.77
CA ILE A 8 2.17 0.41 6.53
C ILE A 8 2.56 1.49 7.55
N GLU A 9 2.58 2.73 7.13
CA GLU A 9 3.02 3.83 7.99
C GLU A 9 2.03 4.18 9.09
N ASN A 10 0.75 3.91 8.88
CA ASN A 10 -0.30 4.20 9.84
C ASN A 10 -0.60 3.04 10.81
N GLU A 11 -0.15 1.83 10.51
CA GLU A 11 -0.37 0.64 11.36
C GLU A 11 0.18 0.81 12.77
N THR A 12 1.31 1.46 12.93
CA THR A 12 1.93 1.68 14.24
C THR A 12 1.07 2.55 15.15
N ARG A 13 0.39 3.55 14.58
CA ARG A 13 -0.57 4.38 15.31
C ARG A 13 -1.86 3.62 15.64
N GLN A 14 -2.42 2.91 14.67
CA GLN A 14 -3.67 2.15 14.84
C GLN A 14 -3.53 1.01 15.84
N ASN A 15 -2.36 0.40 15.93
CA ASN A 15 -2.06 -0.64 16.91
C ASN A 15 -1.65 -0.11 18.29
N GLY A 16 -1.73 1.19 18.51
CA GLY A 16 -1.42 1.83 19.78
C GLY A 16 0.06 1.85 20.17
N MET A 17 0.96 1.59 19.23
CA MET A 17 2.40 1.60 19.48
C MET A 17 2.95 3.02 19.63
N VAL A 18 2.41 3.95 18.88
CA VAL A 18 2.75 5.38 18.88
C VAL A 18 1.49 6.23 18.75
N ASN A 19 1.55 7.49 19.15
CA ASN A 19 0.45 8.43 18.97
C ASN A 19 0.43 9.05 17.56
N HIS A 20 1.61 9.22 16.97
CA HIS A 20 1.78 9.75 15.64
C HIS A 20 2.81 8.93 14.85
N PRO A 21 2.59 8.66 13.55
CA PRO A 21 3.51 7.84 12.76
C PRO A 21 4.97 8.32 12.75
N ALA A 22 5.21 9.62 12.90
CA ALA A 22 6.56 10.19 12.98
C ALA A 22 7.36 9.73 14.20
N GLU A 23 6.71 9.25 15.25
CA GLU A 23 7.35 8.75 16.47
C GLU A 23 7.96 7.35 16.28
N TYR A 24 7.52 6.60 15.28
CA TYR A 24 8.04 5.27 15.00
C TYR A 24 9.25 5.35 14.07
N LEU A 25 10.43 5.06 14.62
CA LEU A 25 11.72 5.24 13.93
C LEU A 25 11.98 4.22 12.81
N TRP A 26 11.30 3.09 12.84
CA TRP A 26 11.56 1.95 11.95
C TRP A 26 10.70 1.94 10.69
N SER A 27 9.94 3.01 10.43
CA SER A 27 9.19 3.19 9.19
C SER A 27 9.81 4.30 8.34
N ILE A 28 9.40 4.37 7.07
CA ILE A 28 9.82 5.43 6.16
C ILE A 28 8.87 6.65 6.16
N TYR A 29 8.01 6.77 7.17
CA TYR A 29 7.09 7.91 7.28
C TYR A 29 7.83 9.27 7.21
N ARG A 30 8.92 9.38 7.95
CA ARG A 30 9.71 10.63 7.98
C ARG A 30 10.31 10.98 6.61
N VAL A 31 10.67 9.96 5.84
CA VAL A 31 11.16 10.17 4.46
C VAL A 31 10.04 10.66 3.57
N ASN A 32 8.90 9.97 3.57
CA ASN A 32 7.79 10.26 2.67
C ASN A 32 7.01 11.52 3.04
N ALA A 33 6.79 11.77 4.33
CA ALA A 33 5.95 12.86 4.81
C ALA A 33 6.74 14.08 5.29
N GLN A 34 7.98 13.91 5.74
CA GLN A 34 8.80 14.96 6.34
C GLN A 34 10.09 15.26 5.57
N SER A 35 10.25 14.70 4.39
CA SER A 35 11.43 14.90 3.52
C SER A 35 12.77 14.55 4.18
N GLU A 36 12.78 13.66 5.17
CA GLU A 36 14.03 13.15 5.75
C GLU A 36 14.79 12.34 4.70
N ARG A 37 16.09 12.46 4.69
CA ARG A 37 16.96 11.73 3.74
C ARG A 37 17.49 10.45 4.38
N LEU A 38 17.23 9.31 3.73
CA LEU A 38 17.83 8.02 4.07
C LEU A 38 18.44 7.38 2.83
N HIS A 39 19.70 6.99 2.92
CA HIS A 39 20.43 6.39 1.79
C HIS A 39 19.84 5.07 1.29
N ILE A 40 19.12 4.35 2.15
CA ILE A 40 18.51 3.05 1.82
C ILE A 40 17.17 3.17 1.12
N VAL A 41 16.59 4.37 1.05
CA VAL A 41 15.29 4.60 0.43
C VAL A 41 15.47 5.18 -0.97
N THR A 42 14.94 4.45 -1.95
CA THR A 42 14.82 4.93 -3.33
C THR A 42 13.39 5.39 -3.57
N PRO A 43 13.15 6.67 -3.88
CA PRO A 43 11.80 7.16 -4.15
C PRO A 43 11.18 6.47 -5.36
N HIS A 44 9.93 6.04 -5.21
CA HIS A 44 9.16 5.46 -6.31
C HIS A 44 8.62 6.56 -7.23
N ALA A 45 8.52 6.27 -8.51
CA ALA A 45 8.02 7.22 -9.51
C ALA A 45 6.62 7.77 -9.18
N GLN A 46 5.72 6.94 -8.66
CA GLN A 46 4.37 7.37 -8.25
C GLN A 46 4.40 8.34 -7.07
N TYR A 47 5.32 8.17 -6.13
CA TYR A 47 5.52 9.11 -5.04
C TYR A 47 6.06 10.44 -5.55
N LEU A 48 7.06 10.41 -6.42
CA LEU A 48 7.64 11.62 -7.02
C LEU A 48 6.62 12.40 -7.86
N ALA A 49 5.71 11.69 -8.53
CA ALA A 49 4.64 12.30 -9.33
C ALA A 49 3.65 13.12 -8.51
N LEU A 50 3.54 12.89 -7.19
CA LEU A 50 2.70 13.71 -6.32
C LEU A 50 3.10 15.18 -6.31
N GLY A 51 4.39 15.46 -6.41
CA GLY A 51 4.90 16.84 -6.43
C GLY A 51 4.57 17.61 -7.71
N GLY A 52 4.31 16.90 -8.82
CA GLY A 52 4.03 17.50 -10.13
C GLY A 52 2.55 17.74 -10.42
N GLN A 53 1.65 17.21 -9.60
CA GLN A 53 0.21 17.32 -9.81
C GLN A 53 -0.33 18.65 -9.27
N GLY A 54 -0.66 19.56 -10.15
CA GLY A 54 -1.27 20.83 -9.78
C GLY A 54 -0.58 22.09 -10.32
N GLY A 55 0.45 21.97 -11.14
CA GLY A 55 1.08 23.10 -11.87
C GLY A 55 1.87 24.07 -11.00
N GLN A 56 2.12 23.76 -9.73
CA GLN A 56 2.80 24.67 -8.78
C GLN A 56 4.09 24.12 -8.17
N GLY A 57 4.70 23.10 -8.74
CA GLY A 57 6.01 22.63 -8.28
C GLY A 57 6.08 22.25 -6.79
N GLY A 58 5.00 21.71 -6.22
CA GLY A 58 4.94 21.29 -4.83
C GLY A 58 5.86 20.13 -4.53
N GLN A 59 6.35 20.03 -3.29
CA GLN A 59 7.14 18.88 -2.86
C GLN A 59 6.26 17.63 -2.71
N PRO A 60 6.73 16.44 -3.10
CA PRO A 60 5.98 15.19 -2.93
C PRO A 60 5.54 14.94 -1.47
N ALA A 61 6.37 15.31 -0.49
CA ALA A 61 6.05 15.16 0.93
C ALA A 61 4.81 15.95 1.34
N ASP A 62 4.61 17.15 0.83
CA ASP A 62 3.44 17.97 1.14
C ASP A 62 2.16 17.33 0.62
N ALA A 63 2.17 16.86 -0.63
CA ALA A 63 1.05 16.13 -1.23
C ALA A 63 0.78 14.80 -0.51
N TYR A 64 1.81 14.11 -0.10
CA TYR A 64 1.70 12.86 0.65
C TYR A 64 1.05 13.08 2.03
N ARG A 65 1.46 14.14 2.75
CA ARG A 65 0.80 14.50 4.02
C ARG A 65 -0.68 14.81 3.86
N GLU A 66 -1.08 15.45 2.75
CA GLU A 66 -2.50 15.67 2.46
C GLU A 66 -3.26 14.36 2.30
N LEU A 67 -2.68 13.35 1.66
CA LEU A 67 -3.28 12.02 1.56
C LEU A 67 -3.43 11.34 2.92
N LEU A 68 -2.53 11.60 3.87
CA LEU A 68 -2.55 11.00 5.21
C LEU A 68 -3.58 11.63 6.14
N LYS A 69 -4.14 12.79 5.83
CA LYS A 69 -5.18 13.46 6.64
C LYS A 69 -6.45 12.62 6.75
N ASN A 70 -6.76 11.84 5.73
CA ASN A 70 -7.92 10.96 5.72
C ASN A 70 -7.46 9.53 5.98
N ASP A 71 -8.14 8.85 6.91
CA ASP A 71 -7.91 7.43 7.13
C ASP A 71 -8.34 6.61 5.90
N LEU A 72 -7.66 5.48 5.68
CA LEU A 72 -8.09 4.54 4.66
C LEU A 72 -9.48 3.97 5.02
N LYS A 73 -10.31 3.80 4.00
CA LYS A 73 -11.60 3.11 4.18
C LYS A 73 -11.37 1.70 4.71
N SER A 74 -12.25 1.24 5.61
CA SER A 74 -12.14 -0.08 6.24
C SER A 74 -12.12 -1.21 5.21
N GLU A 75 -12.91 -1.11 4.14
CA GLU A 75 -12.92 -2.10 3.06
C GLU A 75 -11.55 -2.21 2.36
N LEU A 76 -10.88 -1.08 2.17
CA LEU A 76 -9.56 -1.05 1.55
C LEU A 76 -8.49 -1.67 2.45
N VAL A 77 -8.55 -1.39 3.74
CA VAL A 77 -7.69 -2.02 4.76
C VAL A 77 -7.87 -3.54 4.77
N ASP A 78 -9.11 -4.01 4.74
CA ASP A 78 -9.43 -5.43 4.71
C ASP A 78 -8.91 -6.09 3.43
N GLN A 79 -9.03 -5.44 2.27
CA GLN A 79 -8.48 -5.94 1.01
C GLN A 79 -6.95 -6.06 1.05
N ILE A 80 -6.27 -5.10 1.65
CA ILE A 80 -4.80 -5.15 1.81
C ILE A 80 -4.42 -6.32 2.73
N ARG A 81 -5.09 -6.49 3.86
CA ARG A 81 -4.85 -7.58 4.80
C ARG A 81 -5.12 -8.95 4.18
N ASP A 82 -6.21 -9.09 3.46
CA ASP A 82 -6.56 -10.35 2.77
C ASP A 82 -5.52 -10.71 1.70
N ALA A 83 -5.11 -9.74 0.90
CA ALA A 83 -4.07 -9.95 -0.10
C ALA A 83 -2.73 -10.34 0.53
N THR A 84 -2.34 -9.70 1.61
CA THR A 84 -1.10 -9.98 2.35
C THR A 84 -1.13 -11.37 2.96
N ASN A 85 -2.22 -11.72 3.66
CA ASN A 85 -2.35 -13.03 4.33
C ASN A 85 -2.43 -14.19 3.35
N GLY A 86 -3.01 -13.97 2.17
CA GLY A 86 -3.11 -14.99 1.12
C GLY A 86 -1.93 -15.01 0.15
N SER A 87 -0.94 -14.15 0.33
CA SER A 87 0.15 -13.94 -0.65
C SER A 87 -0.38 -13.65 -2.05
N ASN A 88 -1.45 -12.86 -2.12
CA ASN A 88 -2.11 -12.45 -3.34
C ASN A 88 -1.72 -11.01 -3.71
N VAL A 89 -2.01 -10.65 -4.96
CA VAL A 89 -1.82 -9.27 -5.45
C VAL A 89 -2.93 -8.37 -4.89
N PHE A 90 -2.55 -7.17 -4.47
CA PHE A 90 -3.46 -6.07 -4.20
C PHE A 90 -3.54 -5.17 -5.42
N GLY A 91 -4.72 -5.10 -6.04
CA GLY A 91 -4.96 -4.31 -7.24
C GLY A 91 -6.17 -4.79 -8.02
N GLY A 92 -6.42 -4.16 -9.16
CA GLY A 92 -7.51 -4.55 -10.05
C GLY A 92 -7.29 -5.89 -10.75
N SER A 93 -8.36 -6.45 -11.33
CA SER A 93 -8.30 -7.73 -12.02
C SER A 93 -7.31 -7.75 -13.20
N LYS A 94 -7.23 -6.67 -13.96
CA LYS A 94 -6.26 -6.55 -15.07
C LYS A 94 -4.82 -6.60 -14.59
N PHE A 95 -4.53 -5.93 -13.47
CA PHE A 95 -3.21 -5.96 -12.85
C PHE A 95 -2.86 -7.36 -12.35
N ALA A 96 -3.80 -8.04 -11.69
CA ALA A 96 -3.61 -9.40 -11.21
C ALA A 96 -3.30 -10.38 -12.37
N VAL A 97 -4.05 -10.32 -13.46
CA VAL A 97 -3.81 -11.14 -14.67
C VAL A 97 -2.43 -10.87 -15.25
N HIS A 98 -2.02 -9.61 -15.32
CA HIS A 98 -0.70 -9.23 -15.82
C HIS A 98 0.42 -9.82 -14.94
N VAL A 99 0.29 -9.71 -13.62
CA VAL A 99 1.28 -10.27 -12.68
C VAL A 99 1.33 -11.80 -12.77
N GLU A 100 0.19 -12.48 -12.85
CA GLU A 100 0.13 -13.94 -13.03
C GLU A 100 0.88 -14.40 -14.30
N ALA A 101 0.71 -13.67 -15.41
CA ALA A 101 1.43 -13.94 -16.64
C ALA A 101 2.95 -13.75 -16.48
N MET A 102 3.38 -12.75 -15.71
CA MET A 102 4.81 -12.47 -15.51
C MET A 102 5.50 -13.51 -14.62
N ILE A 103 4.86 -13.97 -13.55
CA ILE A 103 5.49 -14.82 -12.54
C ILE A 103 5.12 -16.30 -12.66
N GLY A 104 4.18 -16.64 -13.54
CA GLY A 104 3.78 -18.03 -13.83
C GLY A 104 3.06 -18.73 -12.67
N ARG A 105 2.47 -17.98 -11.74
CA ARG A 105 1.67 -18.55 -10.65
C ARG A 105 0.42 -17.74 -10.39
N ARG A 106 -0.57 -18.39 -9.77
CA ARG A 106 -1.79 -17.72 -9.33
C ARG A 106 -1.51 -16.71 -8.22
N VAL A 107 -2.05 -15.50 -8.36
CA VAL A 107 -1.93 -14.40 -7.39
C VAL A 107 -3.29 -13.84 -6.95
N GLN A 108 -4.38 -14.49 -7.37
CA GLN A 108 -5.74 -14.14 -6.97
C GLN A 108 -6.29 -15.19 -6.01
N ARG A 109 -7.17 -14.75 -5.11
CA ARG A 109 -7.83 -15.65 -4.15
C ARG A 109 -8.60 -16.72 -4.89
N GLY A 110 -8.37 -17.99 -4.51
CA GLY A 110 -9.15 -19.14 -4.98
C GLY A 110 -10.45 -19.32 -4.22
N SER A 111 -11.31 -20.14 -4.77
CA SER A 111 -12.49 -20.62 -4.04
C SER A 111 -12.06 -21.52 -2.89
N PRO A 112 -12.53 -21.28 -1.64
CA PRO A 112 -12.21 -22.14 -0.53
C PRO A 112 -12.94 -23.48 -0.65
N GLY A 113 -12.27 -24.54 -0.20
CA GLY A 113 -12.89 -25.83 0.00
C GLY A 113 -12.55 -26.89 -1.06
N ARG A 114 -12.98 -28.11 -0.78
CA ARG A 114 -12.85 -29.26 -1.68
C ARG A 114 -13.77 -29.07 -2.87
N PRO A 115 -13.33 -29.35 -4.11
CA PRO A 115 -14.21 -29.36 -5.27
C PRO A 115 -15.43 -30.27 -5.01
N LYS A 116 -16.63 -29.75 -5.26
CA LYS A 116 -17.82 -30.59 -5.18
C LYS A 116 -17.65 -31.75 -6.16
N LYS A 117 -17.83 -33.02 -5.69
CA LYS A 117 -17.93 -34.15 -6.59
C LYS A 117 -19.10 -33.89 -7.53
N SER A 118 -18.85 -33.93 -8.84
CA SER A 118 -19.94 -33.92 -9.79
C SER A 118 -20.76 -35.18 -9.52
N THR A 119 -21.99 -35.01 -9.12
CA THR A 119 -22.98 -36.08 -9.07
C THR A 119 -23.41 -36.33 -10.52
N ILE A 120 -23.01 -37.47 -11.05
CA ILE A 120 -23.50 -37.93 -12.35
C ILE A 120 -24.90 -38.46 -12.16
#